data_27dcf02a1abe80f550f50ab8bedadf7b
#
_entry.id   27dcf02a1abe80f550f50ab8bedadf7b
#
_cell.length_a   1.000
_cell.length_b   1.000
_cell.length_c   1.000
_cell.angle_alpha   90.00
_cell.angle_beta   90.00
_cell.angle_gamma   90.00
#
_symmetry.space_group_name_H-M   'P 1'
#
loop_
_entity.id
_entity.type
_entity.pdbx_description
1 polymer ?
#
loop_
_entity_poly.entity_id
_entity_poly.type
_entity_poly.pdbx_seq_one_letter_code
_entity_poly.pdbx_strand_id
1 'polypeptide(L)'
;SGMLDTVAYNVNRKNSNVAIYEIGKVFEQNGNPKEELPNEINTFAFAISGLVAEKDFQTKATPVDFFYAKGIVEALFDKLEVSVDYVPTKDLASMHPGRTAAIVLDGQTIGFLGQVHPQTAKNYGIPETYVAEINLSAVEAALQPDQPFVEITKFPAVSRDIALLLKAEITHQEVLDAIYSAGVKRLVAVKLFDVYAGEKLG
;
A
#
# COMPACT_ATOMS: atom_id res chain seq x y z
N SER A 1 13.93 9.70 6.06
CA SER A 1 14.63 9.71 7.37
C SER A 1 13.88 10.50 8.43
N GLY A 2 13.47 11.75 8.19
CA GLY A 2 12.78 12.58 9.18
C GLY A 2 11.55 11.93 9.83
N MET A 3 10.77 11.18 9.07
CA MET A 3 9.62 10.47 9.60
C MET A 3 10.02 9.34 10.57
N LEU A 4 11.09 8.60 10.30
CA LEU A 4 11.61 7.58 11.23
C LEU A 4 12.18 8.21 12.51
N ASP A 5 12.80 9.40 12.41
CA ASP A 5 13.24 10.18 13.58
C ASP A 5 12.03 10.59 14.44
N THR A 6 10.92 10.98 13.80
CA THR A 6 9.68 11.31 14.49
C THR A 6 9.04 10.09 15.18
N VAL A 7 9.07 8.92 14.54
CA VAL A 7 8.65 7.66 15.18
C VAL A 7 9.52 7.38 16.40
N ALA A 8 10.85 7.45 16.27
CA ALA A 8 11.78 7.25 17.38
C ALA A 8 11.53 8.23 18.53
N TYR A 9 11.30 9.50 18.22
CA TYR A 9 10.97 10.52 19.21
C TYR A 9 9.73 10.17 20.04
N ASN A 10 8.66 9.68 19.39
CA ASN A 10 7.44 9.27 20.04
C ASN A 10 7.64 8.01 20.89
N VAL A 11 8.26 6.98 20.33
CA VAL A 11 8.53 5.71 21.02
C VAL A 11 9.37 5.94 22.28
N ASN A 12 10.41 6.77 22.21
CA ASN A 12 11.25 7.13 23.36
C ASN A 12 10.48 7.85 24.48
N ARG A 13 9.30 8.41 24.15
CA ARG A 13 8.38 9.04 25.12
C ARG A 13 7.22 8.14 25.53
N LYS A 14 7.34 6.84 25.25
CA LYS A 14 6.35 5.81 25.56
C LYS A 14 5.04 5.92 24.76
N ASN A 15 5.04 6.68 23.67
CA ASN A 15 3.97 6.68 22.67
C ASN A 15 4.26 5.55 21.68
N SER A 16 3.88 4.31 22.01
CA SER A 16 4.21 3.12 21.22
C SER A 16 3.33 2.93 19.99
N ASN A 17 2.12 3.51 20.00
CA ASN A 17 1.19 3.47 18.87
C ASN A 17 1.32 4.77 18.08
N VAL A 18 2.07 4.72 16.99
CA VAL A 18 2.37 5.90 16.17
C VAL A 18 1.75 5.75 14.80
N ALA A 19 0.97 6.74 14.39
CA ALA A 19 0.46 6.87 13.03
C ALA A 19 0.62 8.33 12.61
N ILE A 20 1.53 8.58 11.69
CA ILE A 20 1.87 9.93 11.22
C ILE A 20 1.95 9.96 9.70
N TYR A 21 1.64 11.09 9.12
CA TYR A 21 1.83 11.33 7.69
C TYR A 21 2.38 12.74 7.46
N GLU A 22 2.93 12.92 6.27
CA GLU A 22 3.47 14.19 5.81
C GLU A 22 3.20 14.34 4.31
N ILE A 23 2.90 15.56 3.89
CA ILE A 23 2.89 15.96 2.49
C ILE A 23 3.92 17.05 2.35
N GLY A 24 4.90 16.84 1.48
CA GLY A 24 6.01 17.76 1.30
C GLY A 24 6.67 17.61 -0.06
N LYS A 25 7.64 18.47 -0.31
CA LYS A 25 8.44 18.40 -1.53
C LYS A 25 9.73 17.63 -1.29
N VAL A 26 10.02 16.70 -2.18
CA VAL A 26 11.32 16.03 -2.31
C VAL A 26 12.06 16.63 -3.48
N PHE A 27 13.37 16.82 -3.33
CA PHE A 27 14.22 17.42 -4.34
C PHE A 27 15.14 16.35 -4.91
N GLU A 28 15.00 16.08 -6.21
CA GLU A 28 15.82 15.10 -6.91
C GLU A 28 16.72 15.79 -7.94
N GLN A 29 18.01 15.54 -7.85
CA GLN A 29 18.99 16.08 -8.78
C GLN A 29 19.19 15.10 -9.94
N ASN A 30 18.66 15.44 -11.12
CA ASN A 30 18.71 14.59 -12.31
C ASN A 30 19.75 15.03 -13.35
N GLY A 31 20.50 16.07 -13.09
CA GLY A 31 21.47 16.65 -14.02
C GLY A 31 22.69 17.22 -13.33
N ASN A 32 23.39 18.11 -14.04
CA ASN A 32 24.54 18.80 -13.47
C ASN A 32 24.09 19.82 -12.40
N PRO A 33 24.46 19.66 -11.12
CA PRO A 33 24.00 20.56 -10.05
C PRO A 33 24.42 22.03 -10.23
N LYS A 34 25.36 22.30 -11.13
CA LYS A 34 25.83 23.67 -11.41
C LYS A 34 25.01 24.36 -12.52
N GLU A 35 24.26 23.61 -13.28
CA GLU A 35 23.57 24.08 -14.48
C GLU A 35 22.04 23.93 -14.39
N GLU A 36 21.58 22.98 -13.57
CA GLU A 36 20.16 22.63 -13.47
C GLU A 36 19.66 22.68 -12.03
N LEU A 37 18.47 23.20 -11.83
CA LEU A 37 17.78 23.13 -10.56
C LEU A 37 17.27 21.69 -10.33
N PRO A 38 17.21 21.22 -9.07
CA PRO A 38 16.62 19.92 -8.77
C PRO A 38 15.13 19.90 -9.12
N ASN A 39 14.64 18.74 -9.51
CA ASN A 39 13.21 18.50 -9.66
C ASN A 39 12.53 18.54 -8.30
N GLU A 40 11.45 19.30 -8.19
CA GLU A 40 10.59 19.33 -7.01
C GLU A 40 9.42 18.36 -7.21
N ILE A 41 9.34 17.34 -6.37
CA ILE A 41 8.30 16.32 -6.44
C ILE A 41 7.42 16.42 -5.20
N ASN A 42 6.13 16.69 -5.38
CA ASN A 42 5.17 16.59 -4.30
C ASN A 42 5.04 15.14 -3.88
N THR A 43 5.29 14.86 -2.61
CA THR A 43 5.34 13.51 -2.07
C THR A 43 4.44 13.40 -0.85
N PHE A 44 3.63 12.35 -0.81
CA PHE A 44 2.92 11.90 0.37
C PHE A 44 3.71 10.76 1.00
N ALA A 45 3.91 10.82 2.31
CA ALA A 45 4.50 9.73 3.05
C ALA A 45 3.76 9.49 4.37
N PHE A 46 3.75 8.25 4.84
CA PHE A 46 3.29 7.92 6.20
C PHE A 46 4.21 6.91 6.87
N ALA A 47 4.15 6.89 8.20
CA ALA A 47 4.74 5.85 9.02
C ALA A 47 3.76 5.41 10.10
N ILE A 48 3.62 4.10 10.26
CA ILE A 48 2.77 3.49 11.28
C ILE A 48 3.51 2.41 12.03
N SER A 49 3.28 2.35 13.34
CA SER A 49 3.94 1.40 14.24
C SER A 49 3.05 1.13 15.47
N GLY A 50 3.21 -0.04 16.08
CA GLY A 50 2.48 -0.41 17.30
C GLY A 50 1.18 -1.14 17.01
N LEU A 51 0.10 -0.72 17.64
CA LEU A 51 -1.21 -1.38 17.59
C LEU A 51 -2.22 -0.54 16.83
N VAL A 52 -2.99 -1.20 15.95
CA VAL A 52 -4.22 -0.65 15.33
C VAL A 52 -5.33 -0.55 16.39
N ALA A 53 -5.45 -1.60 17.21
CA ALA A 53 -6.42 -1.67 18.29
C ALA A 53 -5.75 -2.16 19.56
N GLU A 54 -5.96 -1.45 20.67
CA GLU A 54 -5.54 -1.87 22.00
C GLU A 54 -6.47 -2.96 22.53
N LYS A 55 -5.92 -3.80 23.41
CA LYS A 55 -6.72 -4.84 24.07
C LYS A 55 -7.69 -4.20 25.05
N ASP A 56 -8.96 -4.53 24.90
CA ASP A 56 -10.00 -4.28 25.89
C ASP A 56 -10.81 -5.57 26.18
N PHE A 57 -11.99 -5.42 26.80
CA PHE A 57 -12.84 -6.58 27.14
C PHE A 57 -13.55 -7.20 25.92
N GLN A 58 -13.63 -6.54 24.79
CA GLN A 58 -14.25 -7.02 23.55
C GLN A 58 -13.24 -7.21 22.41
N THR A 59 -12.13 -6.48 22.43
CA THR A 59 -11.17 -6.39 21.34
C THR A 59 -9.83 -7.01 21.73
N LYS A 60 -9.29 -7.84 20.86
CA LYS A 60 -7.89 -8.31 21.01
C LYS A 60 -6.93 -7.24 20.50
N ALA A 61 -5.76 -7.17 21.14
CA ALA A 61 -4.68 -6.32 20.61
C ALA A 61 -4.34 -6.75 19.17
N THR A 62 -4.39 -5.81 18.26
CA THR A 62 -4.11 -6.04 16.84
C THR A 62 -2.91 -5.20 16.43
N PRO A 63 -1.75 -5.82 16.19
CA PRO A 63 -0.58 -5.10 15.72
C PRO A 63 -0.78 -4.59 14.29
N VAL A 64 -0.08 -3.51 13.96
CA VAL A 64 0.06 -3.05 12.57
C VAL A 64 0.83 -4.10 11.78
N ASP A 65 0.38 -4.40 10.58
CA ASP A 65 1.05 -5.30 9.63
C ASP A 65 1.11 -4.71 8.21
N PHE A 66 1.69 -5.47 7.29
CA PHE A 66 1.79 -5.08 5.89
C PHE A 66 0.41 -4.83 5.25
N PHE A 67 -0.56 -5.68 5.56
CA PHE A 67 -1.90 -5.59 4.95
C PHE A 67 -2.67 -4.39 5.47
N TYR A 68 -2.47 -4.03 6.75
CA TYR A 68 -3.05 -2.80 7.28
C TYR A 68 -2.46 -1.55 6.60
N ALA A 69 -1.12 -1.51 6.43
CA ALA A 69 -0.46 -0.43 5.70
C ALA A 69 -0.93 -0.35 4.23
N LYS A 70 -1.07 -1.51 3.58
CA LYS A 70 -1.59 -1.61 2.22
C LYS A 70 -3.03 -1.10 2.13
N GLY A 71 -3.88 -1.47 3.07
CA GLY A 71 -5.27 -1.00 3.13
C GLY A 71 -5.40 0.53 3.25
N ILE A 72 -4.46 1.20 3.95
CA ILE A 72 -4.42 2.67 3.98
C ILE A 72 -4.14 3.24 2.59
N VAL A 73 -3.16 2.67 1.87
CA VAL A 73 -2.82 3.10 0.52
C VAL A 73 -3.97 2.82 -0.46
N GLU A 74 -4.57 1.63 -0.38
CA GLU A 74 -5.74 1.27 -1.18
C GLU A 74 -6.90 2.24 -0.96
N ALA A 75 -7.23 2.55 0.31
CA ALA A 75 -8.29 3.49 0.63
C ALA A 75 -8.03 4.91 0.10
N LEU A 76 -6.75 5.32 0.04
CA LEU A 76 -6.35 6.60 -0.58
C LEU A 76 -6.64 6.57 -2.08
N PHE A 77 -6.17 5.55 -2.79
CA PHE A 77 -6.35 5.44 -4.24
C PHE A 77 -7.80 5.19 -4.64
N ASP A 78 -8.55 4.40 -3.86
CA ASP A 78 -10.01 4.23 -4.04
C ASP A 78 -10.74 5.58 -3.94
N LYS A 79 -10.34 6.42 -2.96
CA LYS A 79 -10.94 7.74 -2.78
C LYS A 79 -10.62 8.70 -3.91
N LEU A 80 -9.45 8.54 -4.52
CA LEU A 80 -9.01 9.32 -5.69
C LEU A 80 -9.50 8.72 -7.01
N GLU A 81 -10.13 7.54 -6.97
CA GLU A 81 -10.58 6.78 -8.14
C GLU A 81 -9.45 6.48 -9.14
N VAL A 82 -8.24 6.26 -8.62
CA VAL A 82 -7.04 5.91 -9.38
C VAL A 82 -6.69 4.45 -9.12
N SER A 83 -6.51 3.69 -10.17
CA SER A 83 -6.12 2.27 -10.07
C SER A 83 -4.62 2.13 -10.07
N VAL A 84 -4.08 1.38 -9.11
CA VAL A 84 -2.63 1.10 -9.00
C VAL A 84 -2.38 -0.38 -8.78
N ASP A 85 -1.22 -0.84 -9.23
CA ASP A 85 -0.73 -2.19 -8.99
C ASP A 85 0.32 -2.21 -7.86
N TYR A 86 0.42 -3.34 -7.17
CA TYR A 86 1.41 -3.57 -6.12
C TYR A 86 2.36 -4.68 -6.54
N VAL A 87 3.61 -4.32 -6.83
CA VAL A 87 4.63 -5.27 -7.32
C VAL A 87 5.66 -5.52 -6.22
N PRO A 88 5.85 -6.78 -5.76
CA PRO A 88 6.88 -7.10 -4.78
C PRO A 88 8.25 -6.61 -5.24
N THR A 89 8.99 -5.92 -4.37
CA THR A 89 10.33 -5.40 -4.68
C THR A 89 11.33 -5.67 -3.57
N LYS A 90 12.62 -5.81 -3.94
CA LYS A 90 13.76 -5.98 -3.03
C LYS A 90 14.82 -4.90 -3.22
N ASP A 91 14.56 -3.92 -4.08
CA ASP A 91 15.55 -2.95 -4.54
C ASP A 91 15.80 -1.82 -3.53
N LEU A 92 14.98 -1.74 -2.48
CA LEU A 92 15.09 -0.73 -1.44
C LEU A 92 15.85 -1.29 -0.22
N ALA A 93 17.13 -0.99 -0.10
CA ALA A 93 18.00 -1.50 0.97
C ALA A 93 17.54 -1.13 2.40
N SER A 94 16.79 -0.03 2.55
CA SER A 94 16.20 0.41 3.83
C SER A 94 14.93 -0.33 4.21
N MET A 95 14.39 -1.16 3.31
CA MET A 95 13.13 -1.86 3.46
C MET A 95 13.31 -3.37 3.58
N HIS A 96 12.32 -4.04 4.18
CA HIS A 96 12.33 -5.49 4.33
C HIS A 96 12.11 -6.20 2.99
N PRO A 97 13.04 -7.07 2.53
CA PRO A 97 13.01 -7.63 1.17
C PRO A 97 11.82 -8.55 0.87
N GLY A 98 11.15 -9.07 1.89
CA GLY A 98 9.97 -9.93 1.74
C GLY A 98 8.64 -9.26 2.13
N ARG A 99 8.66 -7.97 2.51
CA ARG A 99 7.47 -7.24 2.96
C ARG A 99 7.49 -5.81 2.43
N THR A 100 7.84 -5.67 1.14
CA THR A 100 7.88 -4.39 0.44
C THR A 100 7.32 -4.56 -0.96
N ALA A 101 6.49 -3.62 -1.37
CA ALA A 101 5.94 -3.53 -2.70
C ALA A 101 6.19 -2.15 -3.31
N ALA A 102 6.51 -2.12 -4.59
CA ALA A 102 6.40 -0.91 -5.40
C ALA A 102 4.94 -0.63 -5.72
N ILE A 103 4.56 0.64 -5.73
CA ILE A 103 3.25 1.12 -6.17
C ILE A 103 3.42 1.55 -7.61
N VAL A 104 2.66 0.95 -8.51
CA VAL A 104 2.79 1.14 -9.96
C VAL A 104 1.50 1.72 -10.51
N LEU A 105 1.62 2.81 -11.24
CA LEU A 105 0.53 3.50 -11.95
C LEU A 105 0.88 3.54 -13.44
N ASP A 106 0.02 2.99 -14.29
CA ASP A 106 0.22 2.94 -15.74
C ASP A 106 1.61 2.42 -16.16
N GLY A 107 2.11 1.40 -15.46
CA GLY A 107 3.41 0.79 -15.71
C GLY A 107 4.62 1.55 -15.15
N GLN A 108 4.41 2.69 -14.47
CA GLN A 108 5.46 3.49 -13.84
C GLN A 108 5.42 3.33 -12.32
N THR A 109 6.56 3.11 -11.71
CA THR A 109 6.68 3.12 -10.24
C THR A 109 6.53 4.55 -9.73
N ILE A 110 5.49 4.80 -8.95
CA ILE A 110 5.19 6.10 -8.34
C ILE A 110 5.49 6.15 -6.85
N GLY A 111 5.89 5.03 -6.27
CA GLY A 111 6.17 4.96 -4.84
C GLY A 111 6.40 3.54 -4.36
N PHE A 112 6.42 3.40 -3.04
CA PHE A 112 6.53 2.11 -2.39
C PHE A 112 5.77 2.09 -1.07
N LEU A 113 5.49 0.88 -0.60
CA LEU A 113 5.03 0.64 0.76
C LEU A 113 5.68 -0.63 1.31
N GLY A 114 5.89 -0.68 2.62
CA GLY A 114 6.41 -1.89 3.24
C GLY A 114 6.91 -1.69 4.66
N GLN A 115 7.49 -2.77 5.19
CA GLN A 115 8.13 -2.78 6.48
C GLN A 115 9.54 -2.18 6.37
N VAL A 116 9.90 -1.32 7.30
CA VAL A 116 11.29 -0.85 7.47
C VAL A 116 12.20 -2.03 7.76
N HIS A 117 13.37 -2.10 7.11
CA HIS A 117 14.32 -3.19 7.32
C HIS A 117 14.70 -3.31 8.81
N PRO A 118 14.75 -4.51 9.39
CA PRO A 118 15.03 -4.69 10.82
C PRO A 118 16.32 -4.02 11.28
N GLN A 119 17.38 -4.02 10.44
CA GLN A 119 18.62 -3.31 10.77
C GLN A 119 18.43 -1.78 10.77
N THR A 120 17.65 -1.25 9.83
CA THR A 120 17.30 0.18 9.79
C THR A 120 16.49 0.55 11.03
N ALA A 121 15.47 -0.23 11.36
CA ALA A 121 14.66 -0.02 12.56
C ALA A 121 15.50 -0.03 13.84
N LYS A 122 16.44 -0.97 13.93
CA LYS A 122 17.39 -1.03 15.06
C LYS A 122 18.28 0.23 15.15
N ASN A 123 18.76 0.73 14.02
CA ASN A 123 19.60 1.93 13.98
C ASN A 123 18.86 3.19 14.46
N TYR A 124 17.55 3.27 14.19
CA TYR A 124 16.68 4.35 14.67
C TYR A 124 16.12 4.09 16.08
N GLY A 125 16.28 2.89 16.64
CA GLY A 125 15.70 2.53 17.93
C GLY A 125 14.18 2.45 17.90
N ILE A 126 13.57 2.07 16.77
CA ILE A 126 12.14 1.95 16.56
C ILE A 126 11.70 0.49 16.49
N PRO A 127 10.45 0.17 16.89
CA PRO A 127 9.90 -1.17 16.72
C PRO A 127 9.57 -1.44 15.24
N GLU A 128 8.91 -2.57 14.98
CA GLU A 128 8.39 -2.87 13.65
C GLU A 128 7.52 -1.71 13.17
N THR A 129 7.90 -1.14 12.04
CA THR A 129 7.32 0.08 11.48
C THR A 129 7.06 -0.13 10.01
N TYR A 130 5.89 0.26 9.55
CA TYR A 130 5.50 0.24 8.15
C TYR A 130 5.45 1.66 7.62
N VAL A 131 5.93 1.85 6.41
CA VAL A 131 5.98 3.16 5.75
C VAL A 131 5.49 3.06 4.31
N ALA A 132 4.97 4.15 3.80
CA ALA A 132 4.78 4.35 2.37
C ALA A 132 5.29 5.72 1.97
N GLU A 133 5.70 5.83 0.71
CA GLU A 133 6.07 7.08 0.05
C GLU A 133 5.51 7.05 -1.37
N ILE A 134 4.79 8.10 -1.75
CA ILE A 134 4.02 8.18 -3.00
C ILE A 134 4.27 9.53 -3.66
N ASN A 135 4.65 9.52 -4.93
CA ASN A 135 4.76 10.70 -5.77
C ASN A 135 3.37 11.24 -6.11
N LEU A 136 2.94 12.29 -5.41
CA LEU A 136 1.64 12.92 -5.63
C LEU A 136 1.56 13.62 -6.99
N SER A 137 2.67 14.13 -7.52
CA SER A 137 2.66 14.77 -8.83
C SER A 137 2.26 13.80 -9.94
N ALA A 138 2.70 12.52 -9.84
CA ALA A 138 2.29 11.48 -10.77
C ALA A 138 0.80 11.09 -10.57
N VAL A 139 0.34 11.01 -9.33
CA VAL A 139 -1.07 10.74 -9.03
C VAL A 139 -1.96 11.86 -9.56
N GLU A 140 -1.60 13.12 -9.30
CA GLU A 140 -2.35 14.30 -9.76
C GLU A 140 -2.51 14.33 -11.29
N ALA A 141 -1.47 13.93 -12.02
CA ALA A 141 -1.51 13.84 -13.48
C ALA A 141 -2.48 12.76 -14.00
N ALA A 142 -2.78 11.75 -13.19
CA ALA A 142 -3.68 10.65 -13.53
C ALA A 142 -5.14 10.89 -13.08
N LEU A 143 -5.39 11.93 -12.29
CA LEU A 143 -6.74 12.23 -11.83
C LEU A 143 -7.66 12.57 -13.01
N GLN A 144 -8.85 11.96 -13.01
CA GLN A 144 -9.91 12.28 -13.94
C GLN A 144 -10.78 13.39 -13.32
N PRO A 145 -10.81 14.61 -13.88
CA PRO A 145 -11.49 15.73 -13.25
C PRO A 145 -13.03 15.59 -13.21
N ASP A 146 -13.61 14.81 -14.13
CA ASP A 146 -15.04 14.62 -14.26
C ASP A 146 -15.37 13.12 -14.35
N GLN A 147 -15.89 12.55 -13.28
CA GLN A 147 -16.46 11.21 -13.31
C GLN A 147 -17.84 11.26 -13.98
N PRO A 148 -18.07 10.50 -15.07
CA PRO A 148 -19.38 10.46 -15.68
C PRO A 148 -20.40 9.85 -14.72
N PHE A 149 -21.58 10.45 -14.64
CA PHE A 149 -22.69 9.87 -13.89
C PHE A 149 -23.00 8.47 -14.40
N VAL A 150 -22.92 7.48 -13.50
CA VAL A 150 -23.31 6.10 -13.79
C VAL A 150 -24.73 5.86 -13.28
N GLU A 151 -25.65 5.56 -14.20
CA GLU A 151 -27.04 5.28 -13.84
C GLU A 151 -27.14 4.03 -12.93
N ILE A 152 -27.92 4.15 -11.85
CA ILE A 152 -28.15 3.02 -10.95
C ILE A 152 -28.92 1.93 -11.71
N THR A 153 -28.36 0.72 -11.73
CA THR A 153 -28.99 -0.40 -12.39
C THR A 153 -30.34 -0.76 -11.74
N LYS A 154 -31.35 -0.97 -12.56
CA LYS A 154 -32.70 -1.39 -12.12
C LYS A 154 -32.77 -2.89 -11.76
N PHE A 155 -31.77 -3.65 -12.12
CA PHE A 155 -31.73 -5.09 -11.88
C PHE A 155 -30.84 -5.41 -10.66
N PRO A 156 -31.29 -6.31 -9.76
CA PRO A 156 -30.49 -6.73 -8.63
C PRO A 156 -29.22 -7.48 -9.12
N ALA A 157 -28.11 -7.25 -8.42
CA ALA A 157 -26.89 -8.02 -8.63
C ALA A 157 -27.06 -9.45 -8.11
N VAL A 158 -26.38 -10.40 -8.76
CA VAL A 158 -26.29 -11.80 -8.33
C VAL A 158 -24.86 -12.10 -7.92
N SER A 159 -24.66 -12.60 -6.70
CA SER A 159 -23.38 -13.08 -6.23
C SER A 159 -23.18 -14.55 -6.53
N ARG A 160 -21.95 -14.94 -6.84
CA ARG A 160 -21.51 -16.33 -7.00
C ARG A 160 -20.15 -16.51 -6.35
N ASP A 161 -20.01 -17.55 -5.55
CA ASP A 161 -18.75 -17.93 -4.93
C ASP A 161 -18.02 -18.96 -5.80
N ILE A 162 -16.73 -18.78 -5.96
CA ILE A 162 -15.87 -19.69 -6.70
C ILE A 162 -14.73 -20.10 -5.77
N ALA A 163 -14.54 -21.40 -5.58
CA ALA A 163 -13.40 -21.94 -4.86
C ALA A 163 -12.34 -22.38 -5.89
N LEU A 164 -11.12 -21.88 -5.74
CA LEU A 164 -9.99 -22.20 -6.60
C LEU A 164 -8.91 -22.91 -5.79
N LEU A 165 -8.34 -23.95 -6.36
CA LEU A 165 -7.13 -24.60 -5.83
C LEU A 165 -5.95 -24.10 -6.64
N LEU A 166 -5.04 -23.39 -5.99
CA LEU A 166 -3.91 -22.72 -6.64
C LEU A 166 -2.60 -23.09 -5.97
N LYS A 167 -1.51 -23.00 -6.73
CA LYS A 167 -0.16 -23.07 -6.17
C LYS A 167 0.15 -21.81 -5.37
N ALA A 168 0.98 -21.93 -4.33
CA ALA A 168 1.32 -20.83 -3.44
C ALA A 168 2.04 -19.65 -4.13
N GLU A 169 2.64 -19.90 -5.30
CA GLU A 169 3.33 -18.85 -6.06
C GLU A 169 2.37 -17.93 -6.82
N ILE A 170 1.11 -18.37 -7.06
CA ILE A 170 0.12 -17.59 -7.79
C ILE A 170 -0.45 -16.51 -6.87
N THR A 171 -0.29 -15.27 -7.26
CA THR A 171 -0.76 -14.12 -6.50
C THR A 171 -2.27 -13.89 -6.69
N HIS A 172 -2.89 -13.22 -5.74
CA HIS A 172 -4.28 -12.77 -5.87
C HIS A 172 -4.48 -11.89 -7.12
N GLN A 173 -3.52 -11.03 -7.44
CA GLN A 173 -3.58 -10.17 -8.63
C GLN A 173 -3.64 -10.97 -9.92
N GLU A 174 -2.81 -12.00 -10.08
CA GLU A 174 -2.85 -12.87 -11.26
C GLU A 174 -4.22 -13.56 -11.44
N VAL A 175 -4.87 -13.91 -10.33
CA VAL A 175 -6.23 -14.48 -10.37
C VAL A 175 -7.24 -13.42 -10.83
N LEU A 176 -7.17 -12.21 -10.31
CA LEU A 176 -8.03 -11.11 -10.73
C LEU A 176 -7.84 -10.80 -12.22
N ASP A 177 -6.61 -10.70 -12.67
CA ASP A 177 -6.27 -10.42 -14.07
C ASP A 177 -6.84 -11.49 -15.01
N ALA A 178 -6.73 -12.77 -14.62
CA ALA A 178 -7.30 -13.87 -15.36
C ALA A 178 -8.84 -13.78 -15.45
N ILE A 179 -9.50 -13.44 -14.35
CA ILE A 179 -10.97 -13.29 -14.31
C ILE A 179 -11.43 -12.11 -15.17
N TYR A 180 -10.77 -10.95 -15.05
CA TYR A 180 -11.16 -9.76 -15.82
C TYR A 180 -10.81 -9.90 -17.31
N SER A 181 -9.69 -10.55 -17.65
CA SER A 181 -9.31 -10.82 -19.04
C SER A 181 -10.26 -11.78 -19.77
N ALA A 182 -11.02 -12.60 -19.03
CA ALA A 182 -12.07 -13.44 -19.61
C ALA A 182 -13.24 -12.63 -20.24
N GLY A 183 -13.27 -11.32 -20.02
CA GLY A 183 -14.22 -10.40 -20.66
C GLY A 183 -15.69 -10.69 -20.35
N VAL A 184 -15.99 -11.18 -19.16
CA VAL A 184 -17.35 -11.51 -18.73
C VAL A 184 -18.20 -10.24 -18.69
N LYS A 185 -19.14 -10.13 -19.61
CA LYS A 185 -20.10 -9.01 -19.62
C LYS A 185 -20.90 -9.01 -18.32
N ARG A 186 -21.03 -7.85 -17.69
CA ARG A 186 -21.78 -7.63 -16.43
C ARG A 186 -21.06 -8.13 -15.16
N LEU A 187 -19.77 -8.44 -15.22
CA LEU A 187 -18.97 -8.60 -14.01
C LEU A 187 -18.82 -7.21 -13.35
N VAL A 188 -19.35 -7.07 -12.15
CA VAL A 188 -19.35 -5.79 -11.42
C VAL A 188 -18.14 -5.71 -10.49
N ALA A 189 -17.90 -6.79 -9.74
CA ALA A 189 -16.77 -6.85 -8.80
C ALA A 189 -16.37 -8.29 -8.52
N VAL A 190 -15.11 -8.48 -8.18
CA VAL A 190 -14.55 -9.72 -7.63
C VAL A 190 -13.97 -9.40 -6.27
N LYS A 191 -14.30 -10.20 -5.26
CA LYS A 191 -13.82 -10.01 -3.89
C LYS A 191 -13.26 -11.32 -3.36
N LEU A 192 -12.02 -11.29 -2.92
CA LEU A 192 -11.45 -12.35 -2.09
C LEU A 192 -12.05 -12.25 -0.68
N PHE A 193 -12.67 -13.31 -0.19
CA PHE A 193 -13.31 -13.31 1.12
C PHE A 193 -12.76 -14.39 2.05
N ASP A 194 -12.06 -15.40 1.51
CA ASP A 194 -11.44 -16.44 2.32
C ASP A 194 -10.21 -17.04 1.64
N VAL A 195 -9.19 -17.38 2.44
CA VAL A 195 -7.97 -18.09 2.01
C VAL A 195 -7.68 -19.21 2.99
N TYR A 196 -7.74 -20.42 2.53
CA TYR A 196 -7.37 -21.59 3.30
C TYR A 196 -6.04 -22.17 2.80
N ALA A 197 -5.05 -22.24 3.68
CA ALA A 197 -3.79 -22.91 3.44
C ALA A 197 -3.61 -24.03 4.48
N GLY A 198 -3.51 -25.28 4.05
CA GLY A 198 -3.39 -26.41 4.98
C GLY A 198 -2.78 -27.63 4.33
N GLU A 199 -2.09 -28.44 5.13
CA GLU A 199 -1.40 -29.68 4.70
C GLU A 199 -2.30 -30.71 4.00
N LYS A 200 -3.63 -30.58 4.09
CA LYS A 200 -4.58 -31.48 3.46
C LYS A 200 -4.91 -31.12 2.00
N LEU A 201 -4.35 -30.08 1.48
CA LEU A 201 -4.58 -29.66 0.09
C LEU A 201 -3.46 -30.09 -0.89
N GLY A 202 -2.47 -30.82 -0.41
CA GLY A 202 -1.40 -31.44 -1.22
C GLY A 202 -0.22 -30.52 -1.47
#